data_1c5735f60fbb26f6db5225cbe66338b3
#
_entry.id   1c5735f60fbb26f6db5225cbe66338b3
#
_cell.length_a   1.000
_cell.length_b   1.000
_cell.length_c   1.000
_cell.angle_alpha   90.00
_cell.angle_beta   90.00
_cell.angle_gamma   90.00
#
_symmetry.space_group_name_H-M   'P 1'
#
loop_
_entity.id
_entity.type
_entity.pdbx_description
1 polymer ?
#
loop_
_entity_poly.entity_id
_entity_poly.type
_entity_poly.pdbx_seq_one_letter_code
_entity_poly.pdbx_strand_id
1 'polypeptide(L)'
;MVKVEVKIPKILDKLSDSQTYLEATKLGAFEVSNYLRTEHFPEKNANEPNKLGAKRTNFWTDVGRSVLQPFVKGLSVIVRINDFRFAQKLYGGVIKAKRVKFLTIPISKQAYDKRVSVFEQETGKRLFRIKSKKGNILLVESLDGEIKPHYLLKQSVDQKPNKNALPSDEKIAEAFTKGANEYIETLKDQE
;
A
#
# COMPACT_ATOMS: atom_id res chain seq x y z
N MET A 1 3.13 9.02 5.44
CA MET A 1 3.12 8.06 6.58
C MET A 1 1.68 7.79 6.96
N VAL A 2 1.29 6.54 7.01
CA VAL A 2 -0.04 6.11 7.47
C VAL A 2 0.08 5.66 8.91
N LYS A 3 -0.85 6.08 9.75
CA LYS A 3 -1.00 5.62 11.14
C LYS A 3 -2.26 4.78 11.20
N VAL A 4 -2.14 3.59 11.74
CA VAL A 4 -3.26 2.75 12.11
C VAL A 4 -3.39 2.84 13.62
N GLU A 5 -4.44 3.49 14.08
CA GLU A 5 -4.77 3.53 15.51
C GLU A 5 -5.64 2.33 15.83
N VAL A 6 -5.14 1.47 16.69
CA VAL A 6 -5.85 0.28 17.13
C VAL A 6 -6.62 0.62 18.40
N LYS A 7 -7.94 0.49 18.36
CA LYS A 7 -8.78 0.57 19.56
C LYS A 7 -8.53 -0.68 20.41
N ILE A 8 -8.08 -0.47 21.63
CA ILE A 8 -7.79 -1.54 22.57
C ILE A 8 -9.11 -2.24 22.94
N PRO A 9 -9.21 -3.56 22.77
CA PRO A 9 -10.41 -4.29 23.14
C PRO A 9 -10.69 -4.21 24.64
N LYS A 10 -11.97 -4.14 25.02
CA LYS A 10 -12.43 -4.03 26.41
C LYS A 10 -12.01 -5.20 27.33
N ILE A 11 -11.54 -6.30 26.74
CA ILE A 11 -11.05 -7.43 27.52
C ILE A 11 -9.88 -7.05 28.44
N LEU A 12 -9.08 -6.07 28.01
CA LEU A 12 -7.95 -5.58 28.79
C LEU A 12 -8.36 -4.66 29.95
N ASP A 13 -9.58 -4.11 29.94
CA ASP A 13 -10.10 -3.29 31.06
C ASP A 13 -10.23 -4.09 32.36
N LYS A 14 -10.19 -5.44 32.29
CA LYS A 14 -10.24 -6.32 33.45
C LYS A 14 -8.86 -6.55 34.12
N LEU A 15 -7.79 -6.13 33.50
CA LEU A 15 -6.45 -6.24 34.07
C LEU A 15 -6.26 -5.11 35.09
N SER A 16 -6.15 -5.47 36.36
CA SER A 16 -6.00 -4.52 37.47
C SER A 16 -4.59 -3.96 37.59
N ASP A 17 -3.59 -4.63 37.03
CA ASP A 17 -2.21 -4.19 37.03
C ASP A 17 -1.85 -3.43 35.75
N SER A 18 -1.39 -2.19 35.93
CA SER A 18 -1.06 -1.26 34.85
C SER A 18 0.11 -1.76 33.97
N GLN A 19 1.03 -2.53 34.53
CA GLN A 19 2.19 -3.04 33.79
C GLN A 19 1.78 -4.22 32.91
N THR A 20 1.01 -5.15 33.45
CA THR A 20 0.42 -6.26 32.69
C THR A 20 -0.44 -5.76 31.54
N TYR A 21 -1.26 -4.74 31.78
CA TYR A 21 -2.04 -4.07 30.73
C TYR A 21 -1.14 -3.51 29.63
N LEU A 22 -0.06 -2.81 30.01
CA LEU A 22 0.86 -2.21 29.04
C LEU A 22 1.57 -3.26 28.18
N GLU A 23 2.04 -4.35 28.79
CA GLU A 23 2.75 -5.41 28.05
C GLU A 23 1.78 -6.18 27.14
N ALA A 24 0.58 -6.54 27.59
CA ALA A 24 -0.46 -7.14 26.75
C ALA A 24 -0.79 -6.23 25.56
N THR A 25 -0.89 -4.93 25.80
CA THR A 25 -1.14 -3.92 24.75
C THR A 25 0.00 -3.86 23.73
N LYS A 26 1.25 -3.90 24.17
CA LYS A 26 2.44 -3.93 23.27
C LYS A 26 2.46 -5.18 22.40
N LEU A 27 2.21 -6.36 22.99
CA LEU A 27 2.22 -7.62 22.25
C LEU A 27 1.04 -7.72 21.27
N GLY A 28 -0.16 -7.27 21.67
CA GLY A 28 -1.28 -7.14 20.75
C GLY A 28 -0.94 -6.24 19.55
N ALA A 29 -0.28 -5.11 19.78
CA ALA A 29 0.15 -4.21 18.72
C ALA A 29 1.24 -4.81 17.83
N PHE A 30 2.13 -5.58 18.43
CA PHE A 30 3.18 -6.29 17.69
C PHE A 30 2.56 -7.30 16.73
N GLU A 31 1.54 -8.06 17.20
CA GLU A 31 0.84 -9.03 16.37
C GLU A 31 0.06 -8.35 15.23
N VAL A 32 -0.54 -7.17 15.43
CA VAL A 32 -1.12 -6.37 14.33
C VAL A 32 -0.04 -6.03 13.28
N SER A 33 1.15 -5.64 13.71
CA SER A 33 2.24 -5.33 12.79
C SER A 33 2.70 -6.57 12.01
N ASN A 34 2.74 -7.73 12.67
CA ASN A 34 3.06 -9.02 12.04
C ASN A 34 1.99 -9.41 11.03
N TYR A 35 0.73 -9.38 11.41
CA TYR A 35 -0.40 -9.65 10.52
C TYR A 35 -0.34 -8.81 9.25
N LEU A 36 -0.08 -7.50 9.38
CA LEU A 36 0.07 -6.64 8.21
C LEU A 36 1.22 -7.08 7.30
N ARG A 37 2.37 -7.45 7.87
CA ARG A 37 3.58 -7.84 7.12
C ARG A 37 3.48 -9.22 6.50
N THR A 38 2.96 -10.20 7.23
CA THR A 38 3.06 -11.62 6.86
C THR A 38 1.79 -12.16 6.21
N GLU A 39 0.65 -11.52 6.43
CA GLU A 39 -0.63 -12.00 5.92
C GLU A 39 -1.29 -10.98 4.99
N HIS A 40 -1.71 -9.80 5.49
CA HIS A 40 -2.53 -8.87 4.73
C HIS A 40 -1.86 -8.37 3.45
N PHE A 41 -0.65 -7.80 3.53
CA PHE A 41 0.01 -7.27 2.32
C PHE A 41 0.52 -8.35 1.36
N PRO A 42 1.03 -9.51 1.82
CA PRO A 42 1.29 -10.65 0.94
C PRO A 42 0.05 -11.17 0.23
N GLU A 43 -1.09 -11.28 0.93
CA GLU A 43 -2.37 -11.65 0.32
C GLU A 43 -2.81 -10.65 -0.75
N LYS A 44 -2.70 -9.34 -0.47
CA LYS A 44 -2.92 -8.28 -1.46
C LYS A 44 -2.01 -8.43 -2.69
N ASN A 45 -0.73 -8.75 -2.46
CA ASN A 45 0.21 -8.98 -3.54
C ASN A 45 -0.14 -10.22 -4.37
N ALA A 46 -0.68 -11.26 -3.74
CA ALA A 46 -1.11 -12.48 -4.42
C ALA A 46 -2.40 -12.30 -5.24
N ASN A 47 -3.37 -11.57 -4.70
CA ASN A 47 -4.75 -11.57 -5.20
C ASN A 47 -5.13 -10.33 -6.01
N GLU A 48 -4.47 -9.17 -5.82
CA GLU A 48 -4.79 -7.99 -6.62
C GLU A 48 -4.21 -8.10 -8.04
N PRO A 49 -5.06 -8.16 -9.07
CA PRO A 49 -4.59 -8.22 -10.45
C PRO A 49 -3.98 -6.87 -10.86
N ASN A 50 -3.01 -6.92 -11.75
CA ASN A 50 -2.56 -5.73 -12.44
C ASN A 50 -3.64 -5.24 -13.41
N LYS A 51 -3.97 -3.96 -13.37
CA LYS A 51 -5.02 -3.34 -14.22
C LYS A 51 -4.81 -3.52 -15.72
N LEU A 52 -3.56 -3.70 -16.16
CA LEU A 52 -3.18 -3.87 -17.56
C LEU A 52 -2.83 -5.34 -17.90
N GLY A 53 -3.04 -6.28 -16.98
CA GLY A 53 -2.62 -7.67 -17.16
C GLY A 53 -1.11 -7.86 -17.31
N ALA A 54 -0.30 -6.88 -16.90
CA ALA A 54 1.15 -6.94 -16.91
C ALA A 54 1.68 -7.72 -15.69
N LYS A 55 3.01 -7.92 -15.64
CA LYS A 55 3.67 -8.51 -14.48
C LYS A 55 3.36 -7.71 -13.21
N ARG A 56 3.16 -8.38 -12.09
CA ARG A 56 2.94 -7.74 -10.79
C ARG A 56 4.14 -6.91 -10.40
N THR A 57 3.88 -5.75 -9.78
CA THR A 57 4.91 -4.94 -9.13
C THR A 57 5.13 -5.44 -7.71
N ASN A 58 6.25 -5.05 -7.10
CA ASN A 58 6.52 -5.34 -5.69
C ASN A 58 5.84 -4.35 -4.73
N PHE A 59 4.85 -3.57 -5.20
CA PHE A 59 4.24 -2.51 -4.42
C PHE A 59 3.76 -2.97 -3.03
N TRP A 60 2.95 -4.03 -2.97
CA TRP A 60 2.43 -4.52 -1.70
C TRP A 60 3.49 -5.15 -0.81
N THR A 61 4.48 -5.81 -1.40
CA THR A 61 5.65 -6.34 -0.68
C THR A 61 6.46 -5.20 -0.04
N ASP A 62 6.68 -4.11 -0.77
CA ASP A 62 7.38 -2.93 -0.26
C ASP A 62 6.58 -2.27 0.87
N VAL A 63 5.25 -2.16 0.71
CA VAL A 63 4.36 -1.65 1.77
C VAL A 63 4.48 -2.50 3.04
N GLY A 64 4.43 -3.82 2.92
CA GLY A 64 4.61 -4.74 4.06
C GLY A 64 5.95 -4.52 4.78
N ARG A 65 7.05 -4.37 4.02
CA ARG A 65 8.38 -4.06 4.57
C ARG A 65 8.46 -2.71 5.24
N SER A 66 7.61 -1.76 4.86
CA SER A 66 7.57 -0.40 5.42
C SER A 66 6.75 -0.28 6.71
N VAL A 67 6.10 -1.35 7.17
CA VAL A 67 5.43 -1.41 8.47
C VAL A 67 6.47 -1.34 9.57
N LEU A 68 6.42 -0.28 10.38
CA LEU A 68 7.37 -0.07 11.47
C LEU A 68 6.92 -0.80 12.75
N GLN A 69 7.86 -0.93 13.69
CA GLN A 69 7.54 -1.40 15.03
C GLN A 69 6.46 -0.52 15.66
N PRO A 70 5.48 -1.11 16.36
CA PRO A 70 4.46 -0.36 17.07
C PRO A 70 5.06 0.40 18.26
N PHE A 71 4.43 1.48 18.65
CA PHE A 71 4.79 2.19 19.88
C PHE A 71 3.53 2.63 20.61
N VAL A 72 3.63 2.65 21.93
CA VAL A 72 2.55 3.10 22.82
C VAL A 72 2.63 4.61 22.98
N LYS A 73 1.49 5.28 22.90
CA LYS A 73 1.35 6.70 23.17
C LYS A 73 0.11 6.93 24.06
N GLY A 74 0.34 7.11 25.36
CA GLY A 74 -0.75 7.15 26.34
C GLY A 74 -1.51 5.83 26.34
N LEU A 75 -2.81 5.89 26.16
CA LEU A 75 -3.71 4.72 26.09
C LEU A 75 -3.89 4.17 24.66
N SER A 76 -3.13 4.67 23.70
CA SER A 76 -3.23 4.24 22.30
C SER A 76 -1.97 3.54 21.84
N VAL A 77 -2.15 2.56 20.95
CA VAL A 77 -1.05 1.95 20.21
C VAL A 77 -1.07 2.45 18.77
N ILE A 78 0.10 2.79 18.28
CA ILE A 78 0.26 3.31 16.93
C ILE A 78 1.17 2.39 16.12
N VAL A 79 0.61 1.78 15.08
CA VAL A 79 1.34 1.08 14.01
C VAL A 79 1.52 2.04 12.83
N ARG A 80 2.75 2.22 12.38
CA ARG A 80 3.08 3.13 11.27
C ARG A 80 3.49 2.37 10.03
N ILE A 81 2.97 2.81 8.87
CA ILE A 81 3.37 2.35 7.55
C ILE A 81 4.08 3.50 6.86
N ASN A 82 5.37 3.35 6.61
CA ASN A 82 6.24 4.42 6.10
C ASN A 82 6.43 4.33 4.58
N ASP A 83 5.34 4.25 3.82
CA ASP A 83 5.36 4.32 2.35
C ASP A 83 4.41 5.43 1.87
N PHE A 84 4.96 6.44 1.18
CA PHE A 84 4.17 7.57 0.67
C PHE A 84 3.23 7.16 -0.48
N ARG A 85 3.60 6.11 -1.26
CA ARG A 85 2.76 5.57 -2.34
C ARG A 85 1.53 4.90 -1.76
N PHE A 86 1.70 4.24 -0.60
CA PHE A 86 0.60 3.63 0.13
C PHE A 86 -0.37 4.69 0.68
N ALA A 87 0.16 5.76 1.27
CA ALA A 87 -0.66 6.88 1.74
C ALA A 87 -1.50 7.47 0.58
N GLN A 88 -0.88 7.68 -0.59
CA GLN A 88 -1.58 8.14 -1.78
C GLN A 88 -2.65 7.14 -2.26
N LYS A 89 -2.37 5.83 -2.21
CA LYS A 89 -3.33 4.79 -2.59
C LYS A 89 -4.51 4.75 -1.62
N LEU A 90 -4.26 4.86 -0.32
CA LEU A 90 -5.29 4.77 0.73
C LEU A 90 -6.21 5.99 0.74
N TYR A 91 -5.63 7.20 0.76
CA TYR A 91 -6.38 8.44 0.91
C TYR A 91 -6.78 9.06 -0.43
N GLY A 92 -6.17 8.64 -1.53
CA GLY A 92 -6.39 9.25 -2.83
C GLY A 92 -5.80 10.66 -2.94
N GLY A 93 -6.38 11.45 -3.84
CA GLY A 93 -6.03 12.85 -4.06
C GLY A 93 -5.32 13.12 -5.37
N VAL A 94 -5.00 14.39 -5.62
CA VAL A 94 -4.47 14.85 -6.89
C VAL A 94 -2.96 14.67 -6.95
N ILE A 95 -2.50 13.90 -7.93
CA ILE A 95 -1.08 13.75 -8.28
C ILE A 95 -0.78 14.73 -9.41
N LYS A 96 0.15 15.66 -9.18
CA LYS A 96 0.58 16.66 -10.16
C LYS A 96 2.01 16.42 -10.62
N ALA A 97 2.29 16.70 -11.90
CA ALA A 97 3.64 16.76 -12.40
C ALA A 97 4.39 17.94 -11.74
N LYS A 98 5.54 17.68 -11.09
CA LYS A 98 6.31 18.69 -10.35
C LYS A 98 7.57 19.12 -11.08
N ARG A 99 8.36 18.17 -11.59
CA ARG A 99 9.66 18.39 -12.23
C ARG A 99 9.63 18.23 -13.75
N VAL A 100 8.52 17.74 -14.26
CA VAL A 100 8.29 17.48 -15.69
C VAL A 100 6.98 18.10 -16.13
N LYS A 101 6.82 18.34 -17.43
CA LYS A 101 5.60 18.95 -17.95
C LYS A 101 4.37 18.05 -17.84
N PHE A 102 4.56 16.74 -17.89
CA PHE A 102 3.47 15.75 -17.83
C PHE A 102 3.84 14.54 -16.99
N LEU A 103 2.85 13.97 -16.33
CA LEU A 103 2.89 12.60 -15.82
C LEU A 103 2.78 11.64 -17.01
N THR A 104 3.60 10.61 -17.05
CA THR A 104 3.54 9.52 -18.02
C THR A 104 2.81 8.33 -17.41
N ILE A 105 1.57 8.11 -17.84
CA ILE A 105 0.72 7.05 -17.31
C ILE A 105 0.74 5.89 -18.31
N PRO A 106 1.25 4.71 -17.94
CA PRO A 106 1.25 3.56 -18.83
C PRO A 106 -0.19 3.12 -19.11
N ILE A 107 -0.49 2.85 -20.38
CA ILE A 107 -1.78 2.37 -20.86
C ILE A 107 -1.68 1.07 -21.65
N SER A 108 -0.47 0.55 -21.83
CA SER A 108 -0.22 -0.77 -22.41
C SER A 108 0.48 -1.68 -21.41
N LYS A 109 0.27 -2.99 -21.54
CA LYS A 109 0.94 -4.02 -20.75
C LYS A 109 2.47 -3.93 -20.82
N GLN A 110 3.02 -3.60 -22.01
CA GLN A 110 4.45 -3.51 -22.26
C GLN A 110 5.10 -2.30 -21.57
N ALA A 111 4.34 -1.19 -21.45
CA ALA A 111 4.81 0.05 -20.83
C ALA A 111 4.63 0.07 -19.31
N TYR A 112 3.91 -0.91 -18.75
CA TYR A 112 3.61 -0.94 -17.32
C TYR A 112 4.88 -1.05 -16.49
N ASP A 113 4.95 -0.24 -15.41
CA ASP A 113 6.08 -0.14 -14.47
C ASP A 113 7.41 0.30 -15.12
N LYS A 114 7.36 0.89 -16.32
CA LYS A 114 8.54 1.38 -17.03
C LYS A 114 8.47 2.89 -17.25
N ARG A 115 9.61 3.54 -17.10
CA ARG A 115 9.79 4.92 -17.59
C ARG A 115 9.89 4.89 -19.12
N VAL A 116 9.53 5.98 -19.77
CA VAL A 116 9.60 6.09 -21.25
C VAL A 116 10.99 5.72 -21.79
N SER A 117 12.05 6.28 -21.20
CA SER A 117 13.43 5.98 -21.62
C SER A 117 13.81 4.50 -21.49
N VAL A 118 13.35 3.84 -20.42
CA VAL A 118 13.59 2.40 -20.22
C VAL A 118 12.81 1.58 -21.24
N PHE A 119 11.57 1.97 -21.50
CA PHE A 119 10.75 1.32 -22.53
C PHE A 119 11.40 1.43 -23.92
N GLU A 120 11.84 2.63 -24.32
CA GLU A 120 12.52 2.85 -25.60
C GLU A 120 13.83 2.05 -25.72
N GLN A 121 14.62 2.01 -24.63
CA GLN A 121 15.88 1.27 -24.59
C GLN A 121 15.66 -0.24 -24.72
N GLU A 122 14.70 -0.81 -23.96
CA GLU A 122 14.44 -2.25 -23.96
C GLU A 122 13.79 -2.74 -25.26
N THR A 123 12.97 -1.90 -25.90
CA THR A 123 12.25 -2.29 -27.12
C THR A 123 12.95 -1.88 -28.39
N GLY A 124 13.95 -1.02 -28.32
CA GLY A 124 14.61 -0.42 -29.49
C GLY A 124 13.72 0.56 -30.28
N LYS A 125 12.53 0.89 -29.74
CA LYS A 125 11.52 1.69 -30.43
C LYS A 125 11.47 3.09 -29.85
N ARG A 126 11.40 4.09 -30.72
CA ARG A 126 11.19 5.48 -30.33
C ARG A 126 9.70 5.80 -30.25
N LEU A 127 9.30 6.45 -29.17
CA LEU A 127 7.95 6.93 -28.98
C LEU A 127 7.83 8.39 -29.43
N PHE A 128 6.73 8.71 -30.11
CA PHE A 128 6.41 10.07 -30.48
C PHE A 128 5.05 10.51 -29.93
N ARG A 129 4.88 11.81 -29.83
CA ARG A 129 3.68 12.40 -29.21
C ARG A 129 2.63 12.68 -30.28
N ILE A 130 1.42 12.21 -30.02
CA ILE A 130 0.23 12.56 -30.80
C ILE A 130 -0.87 13.14 -29.92
N LYS A 131 -1.80 13.86 -30.53
CA LYS A 131 -3.05 14.28 -29.90
C LYS A 131 -4.19 13.43 -30.47
N SER A 132 -4.87 12.68 -29.61
CA SER A 132 -6.02 11.87 -30.03
C SER A 132 -7.23 12.74 -30.39
N LYS A 133 -8.21 12.18 -31.11
CA LYS A 133 -9.48 12.84 -31.43
C LYS A 133 -10.22 13.37 -30.19
N LYS A 134 -10.03 12.71 -29.01
CA LYS A 134 -10.62 13.13 -27.72
C LYS A 134 -9.75 14.17 -26.98
N GLY A 135 -8.73 14.74 -27.64
CA GLY A 135 -7.85 15.76 -27.05
C GLY A 135 -6.77 15.24 -26.09
N ASN A 136 -6.71 13.93 -25.82
CA ASN A 136 -5.66 13.35 -24.97
C ASN A 136 -4.31 13.36 -25.70
N ILE A 137 -3.25 13.62 -24.95
CA ILE A 137 -1.87 13.53 -25.47
C ILE A 137 -1.34 12.15 -25.15
N LEU A 138 -0.88 11.43 -26.17
CA LEU A 138 -0.38 10.07 -26.07
C LEU A 138 1.07 9.99 -26.53
N LEU A 139 1.85 9.06 -25.94
CA LEU A 139 3.08 8.58 -26.52
C LEU A 139 2.81 7.24 -27.20
N VAL A 140 3.16 7.17 -28.46
CA VAL A 140 2.83 6.05 -29.35
C VAL A 140 4.07 5.56 -30.10
N GLU A 141 4.08 4.30 -30.50
CA GLU A 141 4.99 3.77 -31.54
C GLU A 141 4.26 3.69 -32.88
N SER A 142 5.00 3.76 -33.95
CA SER A 142 4.54 3.38 -35.31
C SER A 142 5.17 2.05 -35.67
N LEU A 143 4.35 1.10 -36.05
CA LEU A 143 4.76 -0.22 -36.53
C LEU A 143 3.95 -0.54 -37.80
N ASP A 144 4.61 -0.66 -38.93
CA ASP A 144 4.00 -1.02 -40.22
C ASP A 144 2.76 -0.18 -40.60
N GLY A 145 2.81 1.13 -40.27
CA GLY A 145 1.69 2.05 -40.48
C GLY A 145 0.62 2.06 -39.38
N GLU A 146 0.69 1.14 -38.43
CA GLU A 146 -0.20 1.14 -37.27
C GLU A 146 0.37 1.99 -36.11
N ILE A 147 -0.51 2.70 -35.42
CA ILE A 147 -0.16 3.53 -34.25
C ILE A 147 -0.57 2.77 -32.98
N LYS A 148 0.40 2.39 -32.15
CA LYS A 148 0.17 1.71 -30.86
C LYS A 148 0.45 2.65 -29.69
N PRO A 149 -0.57 3.01 -28.89
CA PRO A 149 -0.38 3.88 -27.72
C PRO A 149 0.19 3.10 -26.53
N HIS A 150 1.21 3.68 -25.87
CA HIS A 150 1.85 3.11 -24.70
C HIS A 150 1.67 3.95 -23.44
N TYR A 151 1.68 5.28 -23.57
CA TYR A 151 1.51 6.16 -22.42
C TYR A 151 0.49 7.27 -22.71
N LEU A 152 -0.25 7.61 -21.67
CA LEU A 152 -1.09 8.81 -21.62
C LEU A 152 -0.33 9.89 -20.85
N LEU A 153 -0.26 11.09 -21.42
CA LEU A 153 0.36 12.26 -20.81
C LEU A 153 -0.70 13.15 -20.17
N LYS A 154 -0.58 13.38 -18.85
CA LYS A 154 -1.47 14.30 -18.12
C LYS A 154 -0.68 15.21 -17.20
N GLN A 155 -1.15 16.45 -17.01
CA GLN A 155 -0.55 17.37 -16.04
C GLN A 155 -0.88 16.96 -14.61
N SER A 156 -2.07 16.40 -14.41
CA SER A 156 -2.52 15.88 -13.12
C SER A 156 -3.45 14.70 -13.29
N VAL A 157 -3.50 13.87 -12.25
CA VAL A 157 -4.44 12.73 -12.14
C VAL A 157 -5.09 12.80 -10.76
N ASP A 158 -6.39 12.64 -10.72
CA ASP A 158 -7.11 12.45 -9.47
C ASP A 158 -7.23 10.95 -9.19
N GLN A 159 -6.57 10.52 -8.12
CA GLN A 159 -6.60 9.13 -7.66
C GLN A 159 -7.70 8.97 -6.61
N LYS A 160 -8.63 8.07 -6.88
CA LYS A 160 -9.67 7.73 -5.90
C LYS A 160 -9.06 7.00 -4.70
N PRO A 161 -9.56 7.25 -3.48
CA PRO A 161 -9.13 6.52 -2.28
C PRO A 161 -9.48 5.03 -2.40
N ASN A 162 -8.61 4.18 -1.84
CA ASN A 162 -8.85 2.75 -1.72
C ASN A 162 -8.91 2.36 -0.25
N LYS A 163 -10.12 2.40 0.33
CA LYS A 163 -10.34 2.03 1.75
C LYS A 163 -9.99 0.57 2.03
N ASN A 164 -10.11 -0.31 1.04
CA ASN A 164 -9.78 -1.73 1.17
C ASN A 164 -8.27 -2.00 1.12
N ALA A 165 -7.43 -0.96 1.06
CA ALA A 165 -5.98 -1.10 1.13
C ALA A 165 -5.50 -1.51 2.53
N LEU A 166 -6.26 -1.20 3.58
CA LEU A 166 -6.08 -1.70 4.93
C LEU A 166 -7.08 -2.84 5.21
N PRO A 167 -6.79 -3.72 6.18
CA PRO A 167 -7.77 -4.69 6.66
C PRO A 167 -8.94 -3.99 7.35
N SER A 168 -10.05 -4.70 7.54
CA SER A 168 -11.17 -4.19 8.33
C SER A 168 -10.79 -4.06 9.81
N ASP A 169 -11.54 -3.23 10.54
CA ASP A 169 -11.31 -3.02 11.98
C ASP A 169 -11.44 -4.33 12.76
N GLU A 170 -12.32 -5.24 12.33
CA GLU A 170 -12.52 -6.56 12.94
C GLU A 170 -11.23 -7.40 12.82
N LYS A 171 -10.63 -7.48 11.63
CA LYS A 171 -9.38 -8.23 11.42
C LYS A 171 -8.21 -7.65 12.21
N ILE A 172 -8.17 -6.33 12.35
CA ILE A 172 -7.18 -5.66 13.19
C ILE A 172 -7.38 -6.00 14.65
N ALA A 173 -8.65 -6.00 15.12
CA ALA A 173 -8.99 -6.36 16.50
C ALA A 173 -8.71 -7.84 16.80
N GLU A 174 -8.98 -8.75 15.85
CA GLU A 174 -8.64 -10.17 15.97
C GLU A 174 -7.13 -10.38 16.14
N ALA A 175 -6.32 -9.77 15.27
CA ALA A 175 -4.86 -9.86 15.37
C ALA A 175 -4.35 -9.28 16.70
N PHE A 176 -4.89 -8.14 17.13
CA PHE A 176 -4.54 -7.55 18.42
C PHE A 176 -4.88 -8.47 19.58
N THR A 177 -6.11 -9.00 19.59
CA THR A 177 -6.61 -9.89 20.68
C THR A 177 -5.77 -11.15 20.77
N LYS A 178 -5.36 -11.72 19.62
CA LYS A 178 -4.47 -12.89 19.59
C LYS A 178 -3.17 -12.62 20.35
N GLY A 179 -2.43 -11.56 19.98
CA GLY A 179 -1.16 -11.26 20.64
C GLY A 179 -1.30 -10.85 22.11
N ALA A 180 -2.39 -10.16 22.49
CA ALA A 180 -2.67 -9.83 23.87
C ALA A 180 -2.98 -11.07 24.72
N ASN A 181 -3.78 -12.01 24.18
CA ASN A 181 -4.15 -13.26 24.86
C ASN A 181 -2.93 -14.19 25.03
N GLU A 182 -2.08 -14.31 24.00
CA GLU A 182 -0.84 -15.09 24.13
C GLU A 182 0.00 -14.63 25.33
N TYR A 183 0.10 -13.34 25.57
CA TYR A 183 0.79 -12.84 26.76
C TYR A 183 0.07 -13.18 28.06
N ILE A 184 -1.26 -13.01 28.13
CA ILE A 184 -2.05 -13.31 29.33
C ILE A 184 -1.95 -14.80 29.69
N GLU A 185 -1.90 -15.68 28.70
CA GLU A 185 -1.73 -17.12 28.92
C GLU A 185 -0.36 -17.44 29.51
N THR A 186 0.72 -16.78 29.06
CA THR A 186 2.05 -16.98 29.64
C THR A 186 2.13 -16.61 31.14
N LEU A 187 1.27 -15.70 31.60
CA LEU A 187 1.21 -15.34 33.03
C LEU A 187 0.55 -16.42 33.88
N LYS A 188 -0.43 -17.13 33.32
CA LYS A 188 -1.12 -18.25 34.05
C LYS A 188 -0.23 -19.45 34.24
N ASP A 189 0.73 -19.66 33.29
CA ASP A 189 1.66 -20.79 33.39
C ASP A 189 2.83 -20.53 34.37
N GLN A 190 2.90 -19.33 34.95
CA GLN A 190 3.92 -18.93 35.91
C GLN A 190 3.42 -18.94 37.37
N GLU A 191 2.14 -19.19 37.59
CA GLU A 191 1.52 -19.45 38.93
C GLU A 191 1.43 -20.94 39.22
#